data_f1bfcdb21d3851942d53af39b29bfcbf
#
_entry.id   f1bfcdb21d3851942d53af39b29bfcbf
#
_cell.length_a   1.000
_cell.length_b   1.000
_cell.length_c   1.000
_cell.angle_alpha   90.00
_cell.angle_beta   90.00
_cell.angle_gamma   90.00
#
_symmetry.space_group_name_H-M   'P 1'
#
loop_
_entity.id
_entity.type
_entity.pdbx_description
1 polymer ?
#
loop_
_entity_poly.entity_id
_entity_poly.type
_entity_poly.pdbx_seq_one_letter_code
_entity_poly.pdbx_strand_id
1 'polypeptide(L)'
;MIKRLIDKLWRKAAPAPAAAPAAPRIPLGKRVEVPAADHGIDPSLVDERAVRVVRTLQEAGYQAYVVGGAVRDLLVGRRPKDFDVATDATPEQVKALFRRAFIIGRRFRIVHVIFGRGRDHEVIEVSTFRAYLDSSEATQVGGNERTSKAELAGQAHAVDSSGRVLRDNVWGPQVEDAARRDFTVNAMYYDPATQVVVDYHGGIGDVKARVLRLIGDPATRYREDPVRIIRAVRFAAKLGFSLEPSTAAPVRELGALLANVPASRLFDEMVKLLQTGHALASIEALRQHGLHRGVFPILDAVYDEARSTPQQQTFVKLALADTDRRVAEDKAVAPSFLLACLLWHDVLAGWQQRKAAGEHLVPALQQAIDAVFDARVGDISGRGKLGADMREIWMMQPRFERRQANTAFALIEQPRFRAGF
;
A
#
# COMPACT_ATOMS: atom_id res chain seq x y z
N MET A 1 -55.82 13.32 31.28
CA MET A 1 -54.79 14.43 31.40
C MET A 1 -53.64 14.10 32.36
N ILE A 2 -53.87 13.32 33.42
CA ILE A 2 -52.84 13.01 34.44
C ILE A 2 -51.72 12.08 33.94
N LYS A 3 -51.98 11.13 33.03
CA LYS A 3 -50.97 10.21 32.49
C LYS A 3 -49.86 10.92 31.69
N ARG A 4 -50.17 12.02 30.99
CA ARG A 4 -49.17 12.81 30.24
C ARG A 4 -48.28 13.68 31.14
N LEU A 5 -48.68 13.98 32.37
CA LEU A 5 -47.83 14.72 33.31
C LEU A 5 -46.85 13.80 34.03
N ILE A 6 -47.23 12.54 34.29
CA ILE A 6 -46.35 11.56 34.93
C ILE A 6 -45.23 11.12 34.00
N ASP A 7 -45.47 10.95 32.68
CA ASP A 7 -44.46 10.63 31.71
C ASP A 7 -43.44 11.76 31.50
N LYS A 8 -43.78 13.00 31.81
CA LYS A 8 -42.87 14.16 31.72
C LYS A 8 -41.96 14.30 32.94
N LEU A 9 -42.36 13.80 34.10
CA LEU A 9 -41.59 13.86 35.34
C LEU A 9 -40.62 12.68 35.52
N TRP A 10 -40.81 11.58 34.77
CA TRP A 10 -39.95 10.40 34.85
C TRP A 10 -38.93 10.27 33.73
N ARG A 11 -38.87 11.21 32.80
CA ARG A 11 -37.69 11.37 31.96
C ARG A 11 -36.61 12.06 32.78
N LYS A 12 -36.04 11.34 33.79
CA LYS A 12 -34.69 11.62 34.23
C LYS A 12 -33.82 11.55 32.97
N ALA A 13 -33.23 12.68 32.62
CA ALA A 13 -32.21 12.76 31.58
C ALA A 13 -31.22 11.62 31.83
N ALA A 14 -31.12 10.67 30.88
CA ALA A 14 -30.02 9.71 30.89
C ALA A 14 -28.74 10.55 31.00
N PRO A 15 -27.78 10.21 31.89
CA PRO A 15 -26.52 10.92 31.92
C PRO A 15 -25.97 10.89 30.49
N ALA A 16 -25.54 12.05 30.01
CA ALA A 16 -24.85 12.14 28.73
C ALA A 16 -23.74 11.07 28.73
N PRO A 17 -23.57 10.29 27.65
CA PRO A 17 -22.51 9.32 27.59
C PRO A 17 -21.21 10.06 27.97
N ALA A 18 -20.49 9.52 28.95
CA ALA A 18 -19.20 10.07 29.35
C ALA A 18 -18.38 10.26 28.09
N ALA A 19 -17.85 11.48 27.89
CA ALA A 19 -16.99 11.78 26.75
C ALA A 19 -15.91 10.70 26.72
N ALA A 20 -15.79 9.98 25.61
CA ALA A 20 -14.73 9.02 25.44
C ALA A 20 -13.40 9.74 25.77
N PRO A 21 -12.48 9.10 26.49
CA PRO A 21 -11.19 9.72 26.81
C PRO A 21 -10.56 10.18 25.48
N ALA A 22 -10.14 11.45 25.45
CA ALA A 22 -9.49 12.02 24.27
C ALA A 22 -8.33 11.09 23.88
N ALA A 23 -8.29 10.66 22.61
CA ALA A 23 -7.22 9.82 22.14
C ALA A 23 -5.86 10.50 22.45
N PRO A 24 -4.85 9.76 22.87
CA PRO A 24 -3.56 10.36 23.22
C PRO A 24 -3.00 11.06 21.99
N ARG A 25 -2.76 12.38 22.11
CA ARG A 25 -2.17 13.17 21.03
C ARG A 25 -0.80 12.62 20.69
N ILE A 26 -0.52 12.41 19.40
CA ILE A 26 0.81 12.01 18.96
C ILE A 26 1.79 13.12 19.31
N PRO A 27 2.95 12.81 19.94
CA PRO A 27 3.96 13.82 20.18
C PRO A 27 4.48 14.35 18.84
N LEU A 28 4.42 15.68 18.65
CA LEU A 28 4.82 16.33 17.41
C LEU A 28 6.33 16.20 17.12
N GLY A 29 7.11 15.79 18.11
CA GLY A 29 8.56 15.70 17.98
C GLY A 29 9.27 17.06 18.03
N LYS A 30 10.60 17.02 18.01
CA LYS A 30 11.45 18.20 17.98
C LYS A 30 12.21 18.24 16.66
N ARG A 31 12.17 19.39 15.99
CA ARG A 31 12.96 19.61 14.76
C ARG A 31 14.46 19.45 15.04
N VAL A 32 15.09 18.54 14.35
CA VAL A 32 16.53 18.33 14.33
C VAL A 32 17.01 18.47 12.89
N GLU A 33 17.99 19.32 12.68
CA GLU A 33 18.64 19.50 11.37
C GLU A 33 19.99 18.79 11.39
N VAL A 34 20.17 17.87 10.46
CA VAL A 34 21.38 17.04 10.34
C VAL A 34 22.09 17.43 9.07
N PRO A 35 23.32 17.97 9.14
CA PRO A 35 24.08 18.41 7.97
C PRO A 35 24.68 17.22 7.21
N ALA A 36 25.13 17.46 5.99
CA ALA A 36 25.70 16.47 5.08
C ALA A 36 26.82 15.64 5.71
N ALA A 37 27.68 16.26 6.51
CA ALA A 37 28.79 15.59 7.19
C ALA A 37 28.33 14.47 8.13
N ASP A 38 27.14 14.59 8.73
CA ASP A 38 26.63 13.66 9.75
C ASP A 38 25.70 12.59 9.18
N HIS A 39 24.97 12.88 8.08
CA HIS A 39 24.05 11.92 7.46
C HIS A 39 24.67 11.14 6.28
N GLY A 40 25.67 11.70 5.58
CA GLY A 40 26.43 11.00 4.55
C GLY A 40 25.65 10.65 3.27
N ILE A 41 24.54 11.35 2.98
CA ILE A 41 23.82 11.18 1.71
C ILE A 41 24.72 11.64 0.56
N ASP A 42 24.87 10.80 -0.47
CA ASP A 42 25.51 11.15 -1.72
C ASP A 42 24.53 11.93 -2.63
N PRO A 43 24.77 13.24 -2.89
CA PRO A 43 23.86 14.04 -3.72
C PRO A 43 23.72 13.51 -5.16
N SER A 44 24.68 12.75 -5.66
CA SER A 44 24.63 12.18 -7.02
C SER A 44 23.55 11.10 -7.19
N LEU A 45 23.07 10.53 -6.09
CA LEU A 45 21.97 9.57 -6.07
C LEU A 45 20.57 10.24 -6.13
N VAL A 46 20.51 11.56 -5.90
CA VAL A 46 19.25 12.30 -5.92
C VAL A 46 18.84 12.59 -7.36
N ASP A 47 17.60 12.32 -7.69
CA ASP A 47 17.07 12.56 -9.02
C ASP A 47 17.03 14.07 -9.35
N GLU A 48 17.62 14.47 -10.47
CA GLU A 48 17.69 15.87 -10.91
C GLU A 48 16.30 16.49 -11.08
N ARG A 49 15.28 15.69 -11.42
CA ARG A 49 13.89 16.13 -11.56
C ARG A 49 13.29 16.48 -10.22
N ALA A 50 13.55 15.67 -9.19
CA ALA A 50 13.13 15.97 -7.82
C ALA A 50 13.84 17.23 -7.29
N VAL A 51 15.15 17.38 -7.55
CA VAL A 51 15.91 18.61 -7.22
C VAL A 51 15.29 19.82 -7.91
N ARG A 52 14.95 19.71 -9.20
CA ARG A 52 14.30 20.79 -9.95
C ARG A 52 12.94 21.17 -9.39
N VAL A 53 12.13 20.19 -8.99
CA VAL A 53 10.81 20.44 -8.38
C VAL A 53 10.98 21.18 -7.05
N VAL A 54 11.86 20.70 -6.17
CA VAL A 54 12.13 21.35 -4.88
C VAL A 54 12.60 22.79 -5.10
N ARG A 55 13.59 23.01 -5.95
CA ARG A 55 14.12 24.34 -6.24
C ARG A 55 13.08 25.30 -6.79
N THR A 56 12.26 24.85 -7.76
CA THR A 56 11.20 25.68 -8.34
C THR A 56 10.19 26.15 -7.28
N LEU A 57 9.83 25.26 -6.33
CA LEU A 57 8.95 25.61 -5.22
C LEU A 57 9.62 26.59 -4.25
N GLN A 58 10.90 26.37 -3.92
CA GLN A 58 11.67 27.26 -3.02
C GLN A 58 11.88 28.63 -3.64
N GLU A 59 12.19 28.73 -4.93
CA GLU A 59 12.32 30.00 -5.67
C GLU A 59 10.98 30.79 -5.71
N ALA A 60 9.84 30.08 -5.65
CA ALA A 60 8.51 30.68 -5.55
C ALA A 60 8.13 31.06 -4.09
N GLY A 61 9.03 30.86 -3.12
CA GLY A 61 8.84 31.25 -1.72
C GLY A 61 8.20 30.18 -0.83
N TYR A 62 8.06 28.94 -1.32
CA TYR A 62 7.49 27.84 -0.56
C TYR A 62 8.60 26.97 0.09
N GLN A 63 8.28 26.36 1.22
CA GLN A 63 9.10 25.26 1.74
C GLN A 63 8.91 24.03 0.83
N ALA A 64 9.99 23.34 0.50
CA ALA A 64 9.92 22.11 -0.26
C ALA A 64 11.11 21.20 0.04
N TYR A 65 10.84 19.89 0.11
CA TYR A 65 11.81 18.86 0.48
C TYR A 65 11.53 17.57 -0.25
N VAL A 66 12.58 16.81 -0.56
CA VAL A 66 12.44 15.37 -0.85
C VAL A 66 12.06 14.68 0.45
N VAL A 67 11.14 13.70 0.41
CA VAL A 67 10.56 13.13 1.63
C VAL A 67 10.35 11.62 1.57
N GLY A 68 10.20 11.00 2.72
CA GLY A 68 9.71 9.63 2.82
C GLY A 68 10.74 8.56 2.48
N GLY A 69 10.31 7.58 1.70
CA GLY A 69 11.14 6.44 1.33
C GLY A 69 12.43 6.80 0.60
N ALA A 70 12.41 7.87 -0.19
CA ALA A 70 13.60 8.35 -0.89
C ALA A 70 14.71 8.77 0.09
N VAL A 71 14.38 9.54 1.13
CA VAL A 71 15.38 9.98 2.13
C VAL A 71 15.97 8.77 2.87
N ARG A 72 15.13 7.81 3.26
CA ARG A 72 15.59 6.56 3.88
C ARG A 72 16.55 5.80 2.98
N ASP A 73 16.20 5.62 1.71
CA ASP A 73 17.01 4.84 0.76
C ASP A 73 18.35 5.54 0.46
N LEU A 74 18.35 6.87 0.36
CA LEU A 74 19.57 7.68 0.26
C LEU A 74 20.48 7.53 1.49
N LEU A 75 19.91 7.49 2.70
CA LEU A 75 20.68 7.31 3.94
C LEU A 75 21.37 5.94 4.04
N VAL A 76 20.84 4.92 3.35
CA VAL A 76 21.50 3.60 3.24
C VAL A 76 22.36 3.46 1.98
N GLY A 77 22.63 4.55 1.27
CA GLY A 77 23.48 4.58 0.08
C GLY A 77 22.86 3.92 -1.16
N ARG A 78 21.52 3.86 -1.22
CA ARG A 78 20.80 3.28 -2.36
C ARG A 78 20.11 4.38 -3.17
N ARG A 79 20.16 4.28 -4.50
CA ARG A 79 19.36 5.15 -5.37
C ARG A 79 17.88 4.79 -5.22
N PRO A 80 17.01 5.73 -4.79
CA PRO A 80 15.57 5.53 -4.73
C PRO A 80 14.99 5.25 -6.12
N LYS A 81 13.94 4.40 -6.18
CA LYS A 81 13.17 4.19 -7.42
C LYS A 81 12.24 5.36 -7.71
N ASP A 82 11.59 5.87 -6.66
CA ASP A 82 10.61 6.94 -6.72
C ASP A 82 11.03 8.07 -5.77
N PHE A 83 10.75 9.31 -6.18
CA PHE A 83 11.02 10.50 -5.38
C PHE A 83 9.72 11.26 -5.13
N ASP A 84 9.39 11.43 -3.86
CA ASP A 84 8.27 12.23 -3.39
C ASP A 84 8.79 13.58 -2.87
N VAL A 85 8.05 14.63 -3.14
CA VAL A 85 8.30 15.99 -2.62
C VAL A 85 7.15 16.40 -1.71
N ALA A 86 7.48 17.02 -0.57
CA ALA A 86 6.51 17.62 0.32
C ALA A 86 6.76 19.12 0.45
N THR A 87 5.70 19.92 0.49
CA THR A 87 5.74 21.39 0.46
C THR A 87 4.60 22.00 1.28
N ASP A 88 4.72 23.27 1.67
CA ASP A 88 3.63 24.06 2.24
C ASP A 88 2.74 24.70 1.16
N ALA A 89 3.13 24.66 -0.14
CA ALA A 89 2.29 25.08 -1.23
C ALA A 89 1.05 24.20 -1.37
N THR A 90 -0.12 24.80 -1.60
CA THR A 90 -1.35 24.05 -1.90
C THR A 90 -1.26 23.35 -3.27
N PRO A 91 -2.07 22.31 -3.54
CA PRO A 91 -2.05 21.64 -4.83
C PRO A 91 -2.29 22.57 -6.03
N GLU A 92 -3.11 23.59 -5.85
CA GLU A 92 -3.38 24.61 -6.87
C GLU A 92 -2.16 25.48 -7.13
N GLN A 93 -1.45 25.89 -6.08
CA GLN A 93 -0.21 26.67 -6.17
C GLN A 93 0.89 25.85 -6.84
N VAL A 94 1.08 24.58 -6.44
CA VAL A 94 2.01 23.67 -7.12
C VAL A 94 1.68 23.55 -8.61
N LYS A 95 0.40 23.30 -8.95
CA LYS A 95 -0.02 23.17 -10.33
C LYS A 95 0.25 24.43 -11.16
N ALA A 96 0.16 25.61 -10.57
CA ALA A 96 0.41 26.89 -11.26
C ALA A 96 1.89 27.08 -11.65
N LEU A 97 2.82 26.48 -10.89
CA LEU A 97 4.27 26.61 -11.13
C LEU A 97 4.79 25.65 -12.21
N PHE A 98 4.07 24.58 -12.53
CA PHE A 98 4.54 23.57 -13.46
C PHE A 98 3.59 23.41 -14.65
N ARG A 99 4.13 23.54 -15.86
CA ARG A 99 3.35 23.43 -17.11
C ARG A 99 2.65 22.07 -17.29
N ARG A 100 3.26 20.98 -16.78
CA ARG A 100 2.75 19.60 -16.88
C ARG A 100 2.50 19.04 -15.48
N ALA A 101 1.54 19.62 -14.79
CA ALA A 101 1.14 19.20 -13.45
C ALA A 101 -0.36 18.89 -13.41
N PHE A 102 -0.71 17.78 -12.75
CA PHE A 102 -2.07 17.29 -12.61
C PHE A 102 -2.38 17.01 -11.17
N ILE A 103 -3.49 17.59 -10.66
CA ILE A 103 -3.98 17.28 -9.32
C ILE A 103 -4.74 15.96 -9.39
N ILE A 104 -4.32 14.99 -8.61
CA ILE A 104 -4.92 13.66 -8.53
C ILE A 104 -5.34 13.32 -7.10
N GLY A 105 -6.13 12.27 -6.97
CA GLY A 105 -6.62 11.79 -5.68
C GLY A 105 -7.89 12.49 -5.20
N ARG A 106 -8.81 11.69 -4.61
CA ARG A 106 -10.04 12.18 -3.98
C ARG A 106 -9.89 12.34 -2.47
N ARG A 107 -9.33 11.32 -1.84
CA ARG A 107 -9.09 11.26 -0.39
C ARG A 107 -7.92 12.14 0.01
N PHE A 108 -6.84 12.03 -0.74
CA PHE A 108 -5.61 12.78 -0.57
C PHE A 108 -5.29 13.45 -1.90
N ARG A 109 -5.28 14.77 -1.92
CA ARG A 109 -4.93 15.54 -3.12
C ARG A 109 -3.42 15.67 -3.18
N ILE A 110 -2.85 15.16 -4.26
CA ILE A 110 -1.43 15.28 -4.59
C ILE A 110 -1.28 15.81 -6.02
N VAL A 111 -0.11 16.31 -6.34
CA VAL A 111 0.19 16.82 -7.68
C VAL A 111 1.24 15.94 -8.33
N HIS A 112 0.92 15.40 -9.50
CA HIS A 112 1.89 14.73 -10.35
C HIS A 112 2.54 15.75 -11.25
N VAL A 113 3.84 15.99 -11.11
CA VAL A 113 4.67 16.78 -12.01
C VAL A 113 5.35 15.84 -12.99
N ILE A 114 5.04 15.99 -14.29
CA ILE A 114 5.43 15.04 -15.34
C ILE A 114 6.62 15.56 -16.13
N PHE A 115 7.66 14.76 -16.23
CA PHE A 115 8.86 14.99 -17.04
C PHE A 115 8.92 14.00 -18.22
N GLY A 116 9.50 14.41 -19.34
CA GLY A 116 9.59 13.55 -20.53
C GLY A 116 8.32 13.58 -21.39
N ARG A 117 8.25 12.75 -22.44
CA ARG A 117 7.13 12.62 -23.38
C ARG A 117 6.85 11.16 -23.71
N GLY A 118 5.61 10.85 -24.07
CA GLY A 118 5.21 9.51 -24.50
C GLY A 118 5.19 8.49 -23.38
N ARG A 119 5.67 7.26 -23.66
CA ARG A 119 5.67 6.14 -22.70
C ARG A 119 6.78 6.24 -21.66
N ASP A 120 7.84 6.99 -21.95
CA ASP A 120 9.02 7.15 -21.09
C ASP A 120 8.92 8.43 -20.24
N HIS A 121 7.71 8.76 -19.77
CA HIS A 121 7.52 9.88 -18.86
C HIS A 121 7.76 9.44 -17.41
N GLU A 122 8.41 10.34 -16.68
CA GLU A 122 8.65 10.18 -15.25
C GLU A 122 7.77 11.15 -14.46
N VAL A 123 7.38 10.74 -13.29
CA VAL A 123 6.48 11.51 -12.43
C VAL A 123 7.16 11.78 -11.10
N ILE A 124 7.14 13.05 -10.68
CA ILE A 124 7.46 13.41 -9.28
C ILE A 124 6.13 13.73 -8.58
N GLU A 125 5.85 13.00 -7.52
CA GLU A 125 4.67 13.24 -6.69
C GLU A 125 4.95 14.38 -5.71
N VAL A 126 4.09 15.40 -5.71
CA VAL A 126 4.18 16.54 -4.79
C VAL A 126 2.98 16.56 -3.88
N SER A 127 3.22 16.46 -2.58
CA SER A 127 2.21 16.52 -1.52
C SER A 127 2.31 17.82 -0.73
N THR A 128 1.18 18.42 -0.37
CA THR A 128 1.14 19.53 0.58
C THR A 128 1.26 18.99 2.01
N PHE A 129 2.00 19.67 2.89
CA PHE A 129 2.05 19.35 4.31
C PHE A 129 0.64 19.32 4.90
N ARG A 130 0.32 18.28 5.65
CA ARG A 130 -1.02 18.06 6.19
C ARG A 130 -1.02 18.22 7.70
N ALA A 131 -2.08 18.86 8.19
CA ALA A 131 -2.32 18.97 9.62
C ALA A 131 -2.52 17.57 10.24
N TYR A 132 -2.08 17.42 11.46
CA TYR A 132 -2.46 16.30 12.29
C TYR A 132 -3.78 16.66 12.98
N LEU A 133 -4.86 16.00 12.55
CA LEU A 133 -6.18 16.15 13.16
C LEU A 133 -6.51 14.89 13.95
N ASP A 134 -6.97 15.06 15.16
CA ASP A 134 -7.55 13.98 15.95
C ASP A 134 -8.83 13.48 15.25
N SER A 135 -9.09 12.19 15.29
CA SER A 135 -10.31 11.61 14.74
C SER A 135 -11.59 12.15 15.42
N SER A 136 -11.45 12.71 16.62
CA SER A 136 -12.54 13.40 17.34
C SER A 136 -12.93 14.76 16.74
N GLU A 137 -12.04 15.39 15.97
CA GLU A 137 -12.27 16.68 15.31
C GLU A 137 -12.82 16.52 13.88
N ALA A 138 -12.91 15.27 13.40
CA ALA A 138 -13.39 14.97 12.08
C ALA A 138 -14.92 14.96 11.97
N THR A 139 -15.45 15.45 10.86
CA THR A 139 -16.87 15.32 10.56
C THR A 139 -17.21 13.85 10.30
N GLN A 140 -18.04 13.24 11.14
CA GLN A 140 -18.55 11.90 10.88
C GLN A 140 -19.55 11.93 9.73
N VAL A 141 -19.29 11.14 8.70
CA VAL A 141 -20.18 10.98 7.54
C VAL A 141 -20.75 9.57 7.57
N GLY A 142 -22.06 9.45 7.46
CA GLY A 142 -22.76 8.16 7.37
C GLY A 142 -22.52 7.48 6.02
N GLY A 143 -21.27 7.12 5.73
CA GLY A 143 -20.88 6.58 4.45
C GLY A 143 -19.79 5.50 4.56
N ASN A 144 -19.51 4.85 3.44
CA ASN A 144 -18.44 3.89 3.28
C ASN A 144 -17.52 4.35 2.12
N GLU A 145 -16.62 3.50 1.64
CA GLU A 145 -15.74 3.79 0.48
C GLU A 145 -16.47 4.26 -0.80
N ARG A 146 -17.77 3.98 -0.90
CA ARG A 146 -18.60 4.37 -2.04
C ARG A 146 -19.30 5.72 -1.84
N THR A 147 -19.04 6.40 -0.69
CA THR A 147 -19.58 7.74 -0.42
C THR A 147 -19.32 8.66 -1.61
N SER A 148 -20.37 9.27 -2.13
CA SER A 148 -20.31 10.01 -3.37
C SER A 148 -19.48 11.29 -3.23
N LYS A 149 -18.97 11.80 -4.37
CA LYS A 149 -18.25 13.07 -4.42
C LYS A 149 -19.10 14.24 -3.90
N ALA A 150 -20.42 14.15 -4.07
CA ALA A 150 -21.37 15.18 -3.63
C ALA A 150 -21.52 15.19 -2.08
N GLU A 151 -21.54 14.03 -1.43
CA GLU A 151 -21.63 13.90 0.03
C GLU A 151 -20.36 14.37 0.76
N LEU A 152 -19.21 14.29 0.08
CA LEU A 152 -17.94 14.80 0.58
C LEU A 152 -17.65 16.24 0.12
N ALA A 153 -18.51 16.85 -0.71
CA ALA A 153 -18.33 18.20 -1.20
C ALA A 153 -18.36 19.20 -0.03
N GLY A 154 -17.36 20.08 0.02
CA GLY A 154 -17.25 21.10 1.07
C GLY A 154 -16.58 20.65 2.37
N GLN A 155 -16.29 19.37 2.55
CA GLN A 155 -15.61 18.87 3.76
C GLN A 155 -14.11 18.71 3.50
N ALA A 156 -13.27 19.32 4.30
CA ALA A 156 -11.81 19.19 4.23
C ALA A 156 -11.33 17.91 4.92
N HIS A 157 -11.97 17.51 6.03
CA HIS A 157 -11.70 16.31 6.80
C HIS A 157 -12.99 15.54 7.08
N ALA A 158 -13.02 14.25 6.77
CA ALA A 158 -14.20 13.41 6.99
C ALA A 158 -13.77 11.99 7.38
N VAL A 159 -14.48 11.41 8.35
CA VAL A 159 -14.31 10.02 8.79
C VAL A 159 -15.62 9.25 8.65
N ASP A 160 -15.56 7.93 8.49
CA ASP A 160 -16.74 7.07 8.56
C ASP A 160 -17.11 6.73 10.01
N SER A 161 -18.20 5.97 10.19
CA SER A 161 -18.71 5.56 11.51
C SER A 161 -17.71 4.72 12.32
N SER A 162 -16.66 4.16 11.70
CA SER A 162 -15.59 3.40 12.34
C SER A 162 -14.37 4.26 12.70
N GLY A 163 -14.43 5.59 12.45
CA GLY A 163 -13.30 6.51 12.65
C GLY A 163 -12.27 6.50 11.51
N ARG A 164 -12.54 5.80 10.41
CA ARG A 164 -11.62 5.75 9.28
C ARG A 164 -11.71 7.05 8.46
N VAL A 165 -10.55 7.62 8.14
CA VAL A 165 -10.45 8.84 7.35
C VAL A 165 -10.90 8.58 5.90
N LEU A 166 -11.94 9.29 5.45
CA LEU A 166 -12.46 9.29 4.09
C LEU A 166 -11.90 10.45 3.25
N ARG A 167 -11.60 11.57 3.90
CA ARG A 167 -11.01 12.76 3.29
C ARG A 167 -10.10 13.46 4.28
N ASP A 168 -8.92 13.86 3.82
CA ASP A 168 -7.91 14.51 4.65
C ASP A 168 -7.10 15.47 3.76
N ASN A 169 -7.65 16.67 3.60
CA ASN A 169 -7.06 17.77 2.83
C ASN A 169 -6.98 19.03 3.69
N VAL A 170 -6.64 18.85 4.96
CA VAL A 170 -6.34 19.95 5.87
C VAL A 170 -4.82 20.14 5.90
N TRP A 171 -4.40 21.36 5.58
CA TRP A 171 -2.99 21.70 5.50
C TRP A 171 -2.47 22.17 6.85
N GLY A 172 -1.23 21.85 7.15
CA GLY A 172 -0.57 22.16 8.41
C GLY A 172 0.92 22.35 8.28
N PRO A 173 1.61 22.62 9.39
CA PRO A 173 3.06 22.76 9.40
C PRO A 173 3.78 21.42 9.17
N GLN A 174 5.05 21.47 8.74
CA GLN A 174 5.89 20.30 8.48
C GLN A 174 5.94 19.30 9.66
N VAL A 175 5.98 19.81 10.90
CA VAL A 175 6.02 18.98 12.11
C VAL A 175 4.78 18.11 12.27
N GLU A 176 3.61 18.60 11.90
CA GLU A 176 2.37 17.83 11.93
C GLU A 176 2.34 16.81 10.79
N ASP A 177 2.82 17.19 9.59
CA ASP A 177 2.97 16.25 8.47
C ASP A 177 3.92 15.10 8.82
N ALA A 178 5.00 15.36 9.55
CA ALA A 178 5.90 14.33 10.06
C ALA A 178 5.21 13.40 11.06
N ALA A 179 4.49 13.96 12.03
CA ALA A 179 3.83 13.20 13.10
C ALA A 179 2.73 12.24 12.59
N ARG A 180 2.03 12.60 11.50
CA ARG A 180 0.98 11.77 10.93
C ARG A 180 1.48 10.61 10.06
N ARG A 181 2.75 10.60 9.67
CA ARG A 181 3.35 9.50 8.89
C ARG A 181 3.36 8.20 9.68
N ASP A 182 3.64 7.09 9.01
CA ASP A 182 3.62 5.78 9.64
C ASP A 182 4.88 5.51 10.49
N PHE A 183 6.04 5.49 9.84
CA PHE A 183 7.31 5.09 10.48
C PHE A 183 8.31 6.23 10.52
N THR A 184 9.13 6.27 11.58
CA THR A 184 10.19 7.26 11.76
C THR A 184 11.10 7.36 10.55
N VAL A 185 11.50 6.21 9.99
CA VAL A 185 12.37 6.11 8.81
C VAL A 185 11.75 6.66 7.51
N ASN A 186 10.44 6.90 7.48
CA ASN A 186 9.71 7.50 6.38
C ASN A 186 9.25 8.94 6.67
N ALA A 187 9.65 9.52 7.80
CA ALA A 187 9.21 10.85 8.25
C ALA A 187 10.34 11.88 8.27
N MET A 188 11.30 11.71 7.38
CA MET A 188 12.43 12.62 7.22
C MET A 188 12.29 13.41 5.93
N TYR A 189 12.86 14.63 5.94
CA TYR A 189 12.79 15.61 4.86
C TYR A 189 14.20 16.03 4.47
N TYR A 190 14.55 15.91 3.20
CA TYR A 190 15.85 16.27 2.69
C TYR A 190 15.74 17.52 1.80
N ASP A 191 16.51 18.54 2.12
CA ASP A 191 16.67 19.71 1.26
C ASP A 191 17.92 19.54 0.38
N PRO A 192 17.77 19.34 -0.93
CA PRO A 192 18.91 19.16 -1.83
C PRO A 192 19.73 20.45 -2.04
N ALA A 193 19.20 21.64 -1.74
CA ALA A 193 19.93 22.89 -1.89
C ALA A 193 20.92 23.12 -0.75
N THR A 194 20.51 22.86 0.49
CA THR A 194 21.34 22.99 1.69
C THR A 194 22.02 21.69 2.10
N GLN A 195 21.60 20.56 1.51
CA GLN A 195 22.01 19.20 1.87
C GLN A 195 21.75 18.90 3.36
N VAL A 196 20.63 19.38 3.89
CA VAL A 196 20.22 19.14 5.28
C VAL A 196 19.08 18.15 5.32
N VAL A 197 19.14 17.18 6.25
CA VAL A 197 18.01 16.31 6.59
C VAL A 197 17.31 16.87 7.83
N VAL A 198 16.01 17.10 7.72
CA VAL A 198 15.16 17.49 8.86
C VAL A 198 14.48 16.23 9.40
N ASP A 199 14.69 15.94 10.66
CA ASP A 199 14.17 14.78 11.37
C ASP A 199 13.44 15.23 12.65
N TYR A 200 12.20 14.76 12.86
CA TYR A 200 11.38 15.08 14.03
C TYR A 200 11.27 13.91 15.01
N HIS A 201 11.52 12.69 14.56
CA HIS A 201 11.19 11.47 15.27
C HIS A 201 12.35 10.48 15.42
N GLY A 202 13.57 10.91 15.12
CA GLY A 202 14.76 10.07 15.26
C GLY A 202 14.94 9.04 14.14
N GLY A 203 14.36 9.30 12.97
CA GLY A 203 14.40 8.39 11.81
C GLY A 203 15.81 8.08 11.34
N ILE A 204 16.76 9.03 11.39
CA ILE A 204 18.17 8.79 11.04
C ILE A 204 18.79 7.73 11.95
N GLY A 205 18.53 7.84 13.27
CA GLY A 205 18.99 6.86 14.26
C GLY A 205 18.41 5.47 13.98
N ASP A 206 17.12 5.39 13.70
CA ASP A 206 16.44 4.13 13.39
C ASP A 206 16.94 3.51 12.06
N VAL A 207 17.25 4.31 11.03
CA VAL A 207 17.88 3.83 9.79
C VAL A 207 19.26 3.23 10.08
N LYS A 208 20.10 3.94 10.85
CA LYS A 208 21.44 3.46 11.22
C LYS A 208 21.37 2.17 12.06
N ALA A 209 20.41 2.07 12.96
CA ALA A 209 20.17 0.89 13.79
C ALA A 209 19.42 -0.25 13.06
N ARG A 210 18.94 -0.02 11.84
CA ARG A 210 18.06 -0.92 11.07
C ARG A 210 16.80 -1.35 11.85
N VAL A 211 16.15 -0.38 12.44
CA VAL A 211 14.94 -0.56 13.24
C VAL A 211 13.77 0.12 12.54
N LEU A 212 12.63 -0.56 12.47
CA LEU A 212 11.38 0.00 11.99
C LEU A 212 10.48 0.33 13.19
N ARG A 213 10.30 1.62 13.45
CA ARG A 213 9.53 2.17 14.56
C ARG A 213 8.32 2.93 14.04
N LEU A 214 7.14 2.63 14.58
CA LEU A 214 5.91 3.38 14.32
C LEU A 214 5.93 4.70 15.10
N ILE A 215 5.48 5.79 14.48
CA ILE A 215 5.37 7.09 15.13
C ILE A 215 4.13 7.12 16.03
N GLY A 216 4.29 7.52 17.28
CA GLY A 216 3.22 7.55 18.28
C GLY A 216 2.99 6.21 18.98
N ASP A 217 1.85 6.07 19.68
CA ASP A 217 1.49 4.82 20.35
C ASP A 217 1.06 3.75 19.32
N PRO A 218 1.78 2.62 19.20
CA PRO A 218 1.49 1.63 18.17
C PRO A 218 0.08 1.04 18.22
N ALA A 219 -0.46 0.80 19.42
CA ALA A 219 -1.79 0.24 19.54
C ALA A 219 -2.87 1.21 19.02
N THR A 220 -2.75 2.48 19.35
CA THR A 220 -3.63 3.55 18.83
C THR A 220 -3.49 3.68 17.33
N ARG A 221 -2.26 3.75 16.82
CA ARG A 221 -1.98 3.92 15.39
C ARG A 221 -2.48 2.77 14.53
N TYR A 222 -2.43 1.54 15.02
CA TYR A 222 -2.98 0.37 14.33
C TYR A 222 -4.51 0.36 14.33
N ARG A 223 -5.15 0.87 15.40
CA ARG A 223 -6.62 1.04 15.42
C ARG A 223 -7.11 2.14 14.47
N GLU A 224 -6.37 3.25 14.35
CA GLU A 224 -6.68 4.32 13.39
C GLU A 224 -6.61 3.84 11.93
N ASP A 225 -5.61 3.04 11.59
CA ASP A 225 -5.45 2.46 10.25
C ASP A 225 -4.79 1.08 10.33
N PRO A 226 -5.60 0.00 10.39
CA PRO A 226 -5.07 -1.37 10.52
C PRO A 226 -4.14 -1.80 9.39
N VAL A 227 -4.19 -1.17 8.21
CA VAL A 227 -3.26 -1.44 7.11
C VAL A 227 -1.81 -1.19 7.53
N ARG A 228 -1.56 -0.33 8.51
CA ARG A 228 -0.22 -0.11 9.07
C ARG A 228 0.40 -1.39 9.65
N ILE A 229 -0.41 -2.35 10.11
CA ILE A 229 0.06 -3.68 10.58
C ILE A 229 0.77 -4.42 9.44
N ILE A 230 0.10 -4.51 8.28
CA ILE A 230 0.69 -5.16 7.09
C ILE A 230 1.92 -4.37 6.62
N ARG A 231 1.82 -3.04 6.60
CA ARG A 231 2.93 -2.18 6.19
C ARG A 231 4.14 -2.35 7.09
N ALA A 232 3.97 -2.47 8.42
CA ALA A 232 5.06 -2.72 9.37
C ALA A 232 5.81 -4.00 9.02
N VAL A 233 5.10 -5.10 8.85
CA VAL A 233 5.70 -6.40 8.52
C VAL A 233 6.36 -6.37 7.13
N ARG A 234 5.69 -5.80 6.13
CA ARG A 234 6.22 -5.70 4.77
C ARG A 234 7.47 -4.83 4.69
N PHE A 235 7.47 -3.67 5.35
CA PHE A 235 8.66 -2.80 5.34
C PHE A 235 9.82 -3.39 6.12
N ALA A 236 9.56 -4.05 7.26
CA ALA A 236 10.61 -4.76 7.99
C ALA A 236 11.28 -5.82 7.10
N ALA A 237 10.48 -6.65 6.42
CA ALA A 237 10.98 -7.67 5.50
C ALA A 237 11.72 -7.05 4.28
N LYS A 238 11.13 -6.04 3.63
CA LYS A 238 11.71 -5.36 2.46
C LYS A 238 13.05 -4.70 2.77
N LEU A 239 13.18 -4.08 3.94
CA LEU A 239 14.37 -3.32 4.32
C LEU A 239 15.42 -4.19 5.02
N GLY A 240 15.04 -5.38 5.47
CA GLY A 240 15.86 -6.20 6.38
C GLY A 240 16.04 -5.52 7.75
N PHE A 241 15.03 -4.78 8.21
CA PHE A 241 14.99 -4.11 9.50
C PHE A 241 14.22 -4.93 10.52
N SER A 242 14.62 -4.86 11.78
CA SER A 242 13.83 -5.43 12.88
C SER A 242 12.68 -4.48 13.25
N LEU A 243 11.52 -5.03 13.60
CA LEU A 243 10.47 -4.23 14.23
C LEU A 243 10.91 -3.83 15.64
N GLU A 244 10.76 -2.56 15.97
CA GLU A 244 10.95 -2.08 17.33
C GLU A 244 9.96 -2.82 18.26
N PRO A 245 10.38 -3.22 19.50
CA PRO A 245 9.57 -4.07 20.37
C PRO A 245 8.15 -3.56 20.65
N SER A 246 7.96 -2.25 20.91
CA SER A 246 6.63 -1.69 21.16
C SER A 246 5.78 -1.65 19.88
N THR A 247 6.42 -1.48 18.72
CA THR A 247 5.77 -1.57 17.40
C THR A 247 5.33 -2.99 17.08
N ALA A 248 6.12 -3.99 17.45
CA ALA A 248 5.84 -5.40 17.18
C ALA A 248 4.78 -6.00 18.12
N ALA A 249 4.78 -5.60 19.39
CA ALA A 249 3.95 -6.21 20.44
C ALA A 249 2.45 -6.31 20.10
N PRO A 250 1.77 -5.24 19.61
CA PRO A 250 0.33 -5.31 19.34
C PRO A 250 -0.03 -5.93 17.98
N VAL A 251 0.94 -6.27 17.13
CA VAL A 251 0.69 -6.75 15.75
C VAL A 251 -0.20 -7.98 15.73
N ARG A 252 0.10 -8.99 16.53
CA ARG A 252 -0.66 -10.25 16.55
C ARG A 252 -2.08 -10.05 17.10
N GLU A 253 -2.22 -9.31 18.18
CA GLU A 253 -3.51 -9.06 18.84
C GLU A 253 -4.43 -8.23 17.94
N LEU A 254 -3.90 -7.15 17.36
CA LEU A 254 -4.66 -6.22 16.53
C LEU A 254 -4.79 -6.69 15.07
N GLY A 255 -4.19 -7.81 14.70
CA GLY A 255 -4.32 -8.40 13.36
C GLY A 255 -5.77 -8.66 12.94
N ALA A 256 -6.66 -8.99 13.89
CA ALA A 256 -8.08 -9.16 13.64
C ALA A 256 -8.79 -7.91 13.07
N LEU A 257 -8.24 -6.71 13.31
CA LEU A 257 -8.79 -5.46 12.77
C LEU A 257 -8.67 -5.38 11.24
N LEU A 258 -7.79 -6.18 10.64
CA LEU A 258 -7.66 -6.24 9.17
C LEU A 258 -8.92 -6.72 8.47
N ALA A 259 -9.78 -7.48 9.15
CA ALA A 259 -11.10 -7.87 8.62
C ALA A 259 -12.01 -6.67 8.32
N ASN A 260 -11.79 -5.53 8.97
CA ASN A 260 -12.54 -4.29 8.76
C ASN A 260 -11.95 -3.39 7.66
N VAL A 261 -10.81 -3.79 7.08
CA VAL A 261 -10.18 -3.04 5.98
C VAL A 261 -10.85 -3.41 4.67
N PRO A 262 -11.16 -2.44 3.81
CA PRO A 262 -11.70 -2.72 2.49
C PRO A 262 -10.81 -3.66 1.68
N ALA A 263 -11.44 -4.63 1.01
CA ALA A 263 -10.75 -5.64 0.19
C ALA A 263 -9.83 -5.01 -0.87
N SER A 264 -10.23 -3.87 -1.45
CA SER A 264 -9.39 -3.14 -2.42
C SER A 264 -8.06 -2.65 -1.82
N ARG A 265 -8.07 -2.14 -0.59
CA ARG A 265 -6.85 -1.69 0.10
C ARG A 265 -5.96 -2.87 0.50
N LEU A 266 -6.56 -3.96 0.98
CA LEU A 266 -5.81 -5.19 1.28
C LEU A 266 -5.18 -5.75 0.00
N PHE A 267 -5.92 -5.75 -1.11
CA PHE A 267 -5.43 -6.18 -2.40
C PHE A 267 -4.24 -5.33 -2.87
N ASP A 268 -4.31 -4.01 -2.75
CA ASP A 268 -3.21 -3.11 -3.10
C ASP A 268 -1.94 -3.38 -2.27
N GLU A 269 -2.09 -3.64 -0.96
CA GLU A 269 -0.94 -3.98 -0.11
C GLU A 269 -0.40 -5.38 -0.42
N MET A 270 -1.26 -6.34 -0.78
CA MET A 270 -0.84 -7.68 -1.23
C MET A 270 -0.03 -7.60 -2.53
N VAL A 271 -0.50 -6.83 -3.51
CA VAL A 271 0.24 -6.64 -4.77
C VAL A 271 1.60 -5.99 -4.51
N LYS A 272 1.65 -4.96 -3.66
CA LYS A 272 2.92 -4.33 -3.25
C LYS A 272 3.84 -5.33 -2.54
N LEU A 273 3.31 -6.16 -1.65
CA LEU A 273 4.08 -7.19 -0.94
C LEU A 273 4.72 -8.17 -1.92
N LEU A 274 3.97 -8.61 -2.92
CA LEU A 274 4.43 -9.58 -3.92
C LEU A 274 5.39 -8.99 -4.96
N GLN A 275 5.39 -7.69 -5.21
CA GLN A 275 6.16 -7.03 -6.26
C GLN A 275 7.38 -6.22 -5.78
N THR A 276 7.71 -6.26 -4.51
CA THR A 276 8.82 -5.45 -3.97
C THR A 276 10.20 -6.11 -4.05
N GLY A 277 10.31 -7.32 -4.60
CA GLY A 277 11.55 -8.09 -4.66
C GLY A 277 11.93 -8.75 -3.33
N HIS A 278 10.96 -8.88 -2.42
CA HIS A 278 11.10 -9.51 -1.11
C HIS A 278 9.83 -10.28 -0.74
N ALA A 279 9.16 -10.88 -1.72
CA ALA A 279 7.88 -11.55 -1.53
C ALA A 279 7.98 -12.73 -0.57
N LEU A 280 8.98 -13.60 -0.74
CA LEU A 280 9.19 -14.74 0.17
C LEU A 280 9.45 -14.28 1.61
N ALA A 281 10.36 -13.32 1.80
CA ALA A 281 10.68 -12.80 3.12
C ALA A 281 9.46 -12.11 3.77
N SER A 282 8.66 -11.39 2.98
CA SER A 282 7.44 -10.73 3.47
C SER A 282 6.37 -11.72 3.91
N ILE A 283 6.17 -12.81 3.16
CA ILE A 283 5.21 -13.86 3.52
C ILE A 283 5.66 -14.59 4.79
N GLU A 284 6.94 -14.92 4.89
CA GLU A 284 7.48 -15.56 6.09
C GLU A 284 7.33 -14.65 7.31
N ALA A 285 7.59 -13.35 7.17
CA ALA A 285 7.37 -12.38 8.23
C ALA A 285 5.89 -12.29 8.65
N LEU A 286 4.94 -12.33 7.70
CA LEU A 286 3.50 -12.40 8.03
C LEU A 286 3.19 -13.66 8.86
N ARG A 287 3.76 -14.81 8.52
CA ARG A 287 3.58 -16.06 9.27
C ARG A 287 4.12 -15.95 10.69
N GLN A 288 5.34 -15.43 10.86
CA GLN A 288 5.98 -15.24 12.17
C GLN A 288 5.17 -14.33 13.09
N HIS A 289 4.53 -13.29 12.51
CA HIS A 289 3.67 -12.37 13.25
C HIS A 289 2.22 -12.85 13.41
N GLY A 290 1.88 -14.06 12.96
CA GLY A 290 0.53 -14.62 13.07
C GLY A 290 -0.51 -14.01 12.13
N LEU A 291 -0.06 -13.31 11.07
CA LEU A 291 -0.89 -12.65 10.08
C LEU A 291 -1.10 -13.51 8.81
N HIS A 292 -0.85 -14.80 8.90
CA HIS A 292 -0.90 -15.72 7.76
C HIS A 292 -2.29 -16.29 7.47
N ARG A 293 -3.31 -15.96 8.29
CA ARG A 293 -4.68 -16.43 8.09
C ARG A 293 -5.67 -15.28 8.13
N GLY A 294 -6.60 -15.26 7.19
CA GLY A 294 -7.69 -14.30 7.12
C GLY A 294 -7.31 -12.90 6.65
N VAL A 295 -6.03 -12.64 6.35
CA VAL A 295 -5.56 -11.34 5.85
C VAL A 295 -5.59 -11.29 4.33
N PHE A 296 -5.02 -12.32 3.71
CA PHE A 296 -4.97 -12.46 2.26
C PHE A 296 -5.47 -13.85 1.87
N PRO A 297 -6.78 -14.03 1.61
CA PRO A 297 -7.38 -15.34 1.34
C PRO A 297 -6.67 -16.13 0.24
N ILE A 298 -6.09 -15.45 -0.77
CA ILE A 298 -5.30 -16.07 -1.83
C ILE A 298 -4.02 -16.69 -1.26
N LEU A 299 -3.31 -15.97 -0.39
CA LEU A 299 -2.09 -16.48 0.24
C LEU A 299 -2.42 -17.57 1.26
N ASP A 300 -3.54 -17.45 1.96
CA ASP A 300 -4.01 -18.47 2.90
C ASP A 300 -4.23 -19.81 2.17
N ALA A 301 -4.89 -19.79 1.02
CA ALA A 301 -5.15 -21.00 0.24
C ALA A 301 -3.86 -21.69 -0.24
N VAL A 302 -2.81 -20.91 -0.52
CA VAL A 302 -1.52 -21.41 -1.00
C VAL A 302 -0.66 -21.98 0.13
N TYR A 303 -0.74 -21.38 1.32
CA TYR A 303 0.09 -21.74 2.47
C TYR A 303 -0.63 -22.59 3.52
N ASP A 304 -1.89 -22.97 3.27
CA ASP A 304 -2.58 -23.94 4.11
C ASP A 304 -1.95 -25.34 3.92
N GLU A 305 -1.13 -25.75 4.85
CA GLU A 305 -0.45 -27.06 4.84
C GLU A 305 -1.43 -28.24 4.78
N ALA A 306 -2.67 -28.03 5.24
CA ALA A 306 -3.73 -29.04 5.16
C ALA A 306 -4.33 -29.18 3.75
N ARG A 307 -4.15 -28.19 2.88
CA ARG A 307 -4.75 -28.14 1.53
C ARG A 307 -3.73 -28.19 0.40
N SER A 308 -2.46 -27.87 0.67
CA SER A 308 -1.42 -27.82 -0.34
C SER A 308 -0.43 -28.98 -0.24
N THR A 309 -0.12 -29.62 -1.37
CA THR A 309 0.93 -30.63 -1.43
C THR A 309 2.32 -29.98 -1.39
N PRO A 310 3.39 -30.72 -0.99
CA PRO A 310 4.76 -30.21 -1.03
C PRO A 310 5.17 -29.69 -2.42
N GLN A 311 4.68 -30.33 -3.50
CA GLN A 311 4.96 -29.91 -4.87
C GLN A 311 4.30 -28.54 -5.19
N GLN A 312 3.07 -28.34 -4.72
CA GLN A 312 2.37 -27.05 -4.88
C GLN A 312 3.10 -25.94 -4.16
N GLN A 313 3.51 -26.18 -2.90
CA GLN A 313 4.28 -25.20 -2.14
C GLN A 313 5.63 -24.88 -2.81
N THR A 314 6.31 -25.90 -3.36
CA THR A 314 7.56 -25.71 -4.10
C THR A 314 7.37 -24.85 -5.33
N PHE A 315 6.32 -25.11 -6.14
CA PHE A 315 5.99 -24.31 -7.32
C PHE A 315 5.78 -22.84 -6.98
N VAL A 316 4.98 -22.56 -5.95
CA VAL A 316 4.71 -21.19 -5.50
C VAL A 316 5.98 -20.51 -5.00
N LYS A 317 6.80 -21.20 -4.20
CA LYS A 317 8.09 -20.66 -3.74
C LYS A 317 9.01 -20.32 -4.89
N LEU A 318 9.09 -21.16 -5.91
CA LEU A 318 9.89 -20.90 -7.12
C LEU A 318 9.36 -19.68 -7.90
N ALA A 319 8.05 -19.55 -8.07
CA ALA A 319 7.44 -18.39 -8.74
C ALA A 319 7.73 -17.07 -7.99
N LEU A 320 7.64 -17.10 -6.66
CA LEU A 320 7.95 -15.94 -5.81
C LEU A 320 9.46 -15.61 -5.84
N ALA A 321 10.33 -16.62 -5.77
CA ALA A 321 11.78 -16.43 -5.85
C ALA A 321 12.21 -15.88 -7.22
N ASP A 322 11.63 -16.36 -8.32
CA ASP A 322 11.89 -15.80 -9.65
C ASP A 322 11.39 -14.35 -9.76
N THR A 323 10.26 -14.04 -9.15
CA THR A 323 9.77 -12.67 -9.07
C THR A 323 10.74 -11.77 -8.32
N ASP A 324 11.19 -12.19 -7.13
CA ASP A 324 12.15 -11.43 -6.33
C ASP A 324 13.45 -11.20 -7.09
N ARG A 325 13.97 -12.22 -7.77
CA ARG A 325 15.14 -12.11 -8.64
C ARG A 325 14.91 -11.11 -9.79
N ARG A 326 13.77 -11.19 -10.48
CA ARG A 326 13.45 -10.28 -11.59
C ARG A 326 13.36 -8.82 -11.14
N VAL A 327 12.74 -8.57 -9.98
CA VAL A 327 12.67 -7.22 -9.40
C VAL A 327 14.07 -6.70 -9.03
N ALA A 328 14.95 -7.56 -8.51
CA ALA A 328 16.34 -7.20 -8.21
C ALA A 328 17.14 -6.87 -9.47
N GLU A 329 16.77 -7.46 -10.62
CA GLU A 329 17.36 -7.19 -11.95
C GLU A 329 16.64 -6.04 -12.69
N ASP A 330 15.82 -5.22 -12.01
CA ASP A 330 14.99 -4.14 -12.57
C ASP A 330 14.04 -4.58 -13.70
N LYS A 331 13.66 -5.85 -13.72
CA LYS A 331 12.70 -6.40 -14.68
C LYS A 331 11.28 -6.27 -14.14
N ALA A 332 10.38 -5.76 -14.97
CA ALA A 332 8.96 -5.67 -14.61
C ALA A 332 8.34 -7.05 -14.39
N VAL A 333 7.54 -7.18 -13.33
CA VAL A 333 6.72 -8.35 -13.04
C VAL A 333 5.25 -7.96 -13.04
N ALA A 334 4.46 -8.63 -13.87
CA ALA A 334 3.03 -8.39 -13.94
C ALA A 334 2.33 -9.07 -12.74
N PRO A 335 1.44 -8.35 -12.00
CA PRO A 335 0.64 -8.97 -10.94
C PRO A 335 -0.16 -10.18 -11.44
N SER A 336 -0.65 -10.13 -12.68
CA SER A 336 -1.39 -11.22 -13.32
C SER A 336 -0.61 -12.53 -13.40
N PHE A 337 0.71 -12.47 -13.63
CA PHE A 337 1.56 -13.66 -13.62
C PHE A 337 1.61 -14.30 -12.24
N LEU A 338 1.94 -13.52 -11.21
CA LEU A 338 2.03 -14.02 -9.84
C LEU A 338 0.72 -14.62 -9.35
N LEU A 339 -0.39 -13.91 -9.56
CA LEU A 339 -1.70 -14.38 -9.13
C LEU A 339 -2.14 -15.61 -9.93
N ALA A 340 -1.78 -15.69 -11.21
CA ALA A 340 -2.01 -16.89 -12.00
C ALA A 340 -1.23 -18.09 -11.46
N CYS A 341 0.03 -17.92 -11.06
CA CYS A 341 0.82 -18.97 -10.41
C CYS A 341 0.22 -19.39 -9.06
N LEU A 342 -0.16 -18.42 -8.21
CA LEU A 342 -0.73 -18.70 -6.89
C LEU A 342 -2.03 -19.50 -6.95
N LEU A 343 -2.88 -19.25 -7.94
CA LEU A 343 -4.18 -19.91 -8.09
C LEU A 343 -4.18 -21.07 -9.10
N TRP A 344 -3.03 -21.37 -9.71
CA TRP A 344 -2.95 -22.41 -10.73
C TRP A 344 -3.43 -23.77 -10.24
N HIS A 345 -3.09 -24.15 -9.02
CA HIS A 345 -3.46 -25.47 -8.50
C HIS A 345 -4.96 -25.63 -8.30
N ASP A 346 -5.67 -24.57 -7.90
CA ASP A 346 -7.13 -24.57 -7.79
C ASP A 346 -7.76 -24.74 -9.17
N VAL A 347 -7.25 -24.00 -10.17
CA VAL A 347 -7.70 -24.14 -11.56
C VAL A 347 -7.42 -25.56 -12.10
N LEU A 348 -6.22 -26.08 -11.87
CA LEU A 348 -5.81 -27.41 -12.34
C LEU A 348 -6.67 -28.51 -11.73
N ALA A 349 -6.91 -28.44 -10.42
CA ALA A 349 -7.76 -29.41 -9.72
C ALA A 349 -9.19 -29.41 -10.26
N GLY A 350 -9.81 -28.23 -10.42
CA GLY A 350 -11.14 -28.09 -11.01
C GLY A 350 -11.20 -28.56 -12.46
N TRP A 351 -10.15 -28.30 -13.24
CA TRP A 351 -10.03 -28.76 -14.61
C TRP A 351 -9.91 -30.27 -14.70
N GLN A 352 -9.05 -30.89 -13.90
CA GLN A 352 -8.91 -32.37 -13.86
C GLN A 352 -10.19 -33.06 -13.42
N GLN A 353 -10.89 -32.54 -12.42
CA GLN A 353 -12.17 -33.07 -11.96
C GLN A 353 -13.23 -33.07 -13.08
N ARG A 354 -13.36 -31.98 -13.83
CA ARG A 354 -14.32 -31.85 -14.94
C ARG A 354 -13.97 -32.76 -16.11
N LYS A 355 -12.69 -32.89 -16.43
CA LYS A 355 -12.23 -33.85 -17.44
C LYS A 355 -12.57 -35.31 -17.05
N ALA A 356 -12.37 -35.65 -15.79
CA ALA A 356 -12.73 -36.98 -15.29
C ALA A 356 -14.25 -37.24 -15.34
N ALA A 357 -15.06 -36.17 -15.24
CA ALA A 357 -16.52 -36.24 -15.46
C ALA A 357 -16.95 -36.28 -16.93
N GLY A 358 -16.00 -36.31 -17.87
CA GLY A 358 -16.27 -36.42 -19.30
C GLY A 358 -16.46 -35.10 -20.06
N GLU A 359 -16.17 -33.95 -19.42
CA GLU A 359 -16.23 -32.68 -20.12
C GLU A 359 -15.07 -32.49 -21.10
N HIS A 360 -15.34 -31.79 -22.21
CA HIS A 360 -14.30 -31.46 -23.19
C HIS A 360 -13.24 -30.56 -22.64
N LEU A 361 -11.98 -30.72 -23.09
CA LEU A 361 -10.75 -30.11 -22.59
C LEU A 361 -10.85 -28.61 -22.35
N VAL A 362 -11.29 -27.83 -23.34
CA VAL A 362 -11.34 -26.37 -23.29
C VAL A 362 -12.52 -25.85 -22.46
N PRO A 363 -13.77 -26.32 -22.67
CA PRO A 363 -14.89 -25.97 -21.81
C PRO A 363 -14.65 -26.28 -20.32
N ALA A 364 -14.10 -27.47 -20.02
CA ALA A 364 -13.73 -27.85 -18.64
C ALA A 364 -12.75 -26.87 -18.01
N LEU A 365 -11.73 -26.40 -18.74
CA LEU A 365 -10.79 -25.40 -18.26
C LEU A 365 -11.46 -24.04 -18.06
N GLN A 366 -12.30 -23.58 -18.98
CA GLN A 366 -13.04 -22.32 -18.83
C GLN A 366 -13.90 -22.32 -17.57
N GLN A 367 -14.66 -23.39 -17.35
CA GLN A 367 -15.52 -23.52 -16.16
C GLN A 367 -14.70 -23.61 -14.86
N ALA A 368 -13.54 -24.28 -14.88
CA ALA A 368 -12.64 -24.31 -13.74
C ALA A 368 -12.09 -22.90 -13.39
N ILE A 369 -11.72 -22.14 -14.41
CA ILE A 369 -11.28 -20.74 -14.25
C ILE A 369 -12.40 -19.87 -13.67
N ASP A 370 -13.61 -19.97 -14.21
CA ASP A 370 -14.77 -19.22 -13.73
C ASP A 370 -15.09 -19.56 -12.27
N ALA A 371 -15.05 -20.84 -11.91
CA ALA A 371 -15.27 -21.27 -10.53
C ALA A 371 -14.23 -20.70 -9.54
N VAL A 372 -12.95 -20.59 -9.94
CA VAL A 372 -11.90 -19.98 -9.12
C VAL A 372 -12.13 -18.49 -8.95
N PHE A 373 -12.51 -17.76 -9.99
CA PHE A 373 -12.82 -16.35 -9.88
C PHE A 373 -14.08 -16.10 -9.03
N ASP A 374 -15.12 -16.92 -9.18
CA ASP A 374 -16.36 -16.80 -8.40
C ASP A 374 -16.11 -17.07 -6.90
N ALA A 375 -15.26 -18.05 -6.58
CA ALA A 375 -14.89 -18.35 -5.20
C ALA A 375 -14.04 -17.25 -4.53
N ARG A 376 -13.43 -16.37 -5.33
CA ARG A 376 -12.54 -15.28 -4.88
C ARG A 376 -13.18 -13.89 -5.02
N VAL A 377 -14.52 -13.80 -5.06
CA VAL A 377 -15.25 -12.53 -5.11
C VAL A 377 -14.82 -11.62 -3.94
N GLY A 378 -14.31 -10.43 -4.28
CA GLY A 378 -13.76 -9.46 -3.33
C GLY A 378 -12.23 -9.40 -3.32
N ASP A 379 -11.52 -10.50 -3.53
CA ASP A 379 -10.04 -10.53 -3.62
C ASP A 379 -9.57 -10.29 -5.05
N ILE A 380 -10.06 -11.09 -6.00
CA ILE A 380 -9.80 -10.93 -7.44
C ILE A 380 -11.11 -11.13 -8.17
N SER A 381 -11.60 -10.09 -8.83
CA SER A 381 -12.67 -10.27 -9.78
C SER A 381 -12.06 -10.76 -11.11
N GLY A 382 -12.62 -11.80 -11.72
CA GLY A 382 -12.26 -12.23 -13.08
C GLY A 382 -12.54 -11.15 -14.14
N ARG A 383 -13.02 -9.98 -13.70
CA ARG A 383 -13.37 -8.83 -14.54
C ARG A 383 -12.20 -7.84 -14.59
N GLY A 384 -12.11 -7.13 -15.71
CA GLY A 384 -11.04 -6.17 -15.94
C GLY A 384 -9.75 -6.80 -16.48
N LYS A 385 -8.75 -5.96 -16.71
CA LYS A 385 -7.49 -6.35 -17.36
C LYS A 385 -6.73 -7.44 -16.59
N LEU A 386 -6.70 -7.39 -15.26
CA LEU A 386 -5.99 -8.35 -14.43
C LEU A 386 -6.56 -9.77 -14.63
N GLY A 387 -7.88 -9.93 -14.48
CA GLY A 387 -8.54 -11.21 -14.68
C GLY A 387 -8.44 -11.73 -16.13
N ALA A 388 -8.53 -10.83 -17.12
CA ALA A 388 -8.33 -11.20 -18.52
C ALA A 388 -6.92 -11.73 -18.79
N ASP A 389 -5.89 -11.06 -18.27
CA ASP A 389 -4.49 -11.47 -18.39
C ASP A 389 -4.24 -12.84 -17.71
N MET A 390 -4.82 -13.08 -16.53
CA MET A 390 -4.73 -14.37 -15.84
C MET A 390 -5.43 -15.49 -16.64
N ARG A 391 -6.61 -15.21 -17.15
CA ARG A 391 -7.37 -16.15 -17.99
C ARG A 391 -6.56 -16.55 -19.22
N GLU A 392 -5.93 -15.59 -19.89
CA GLU A 392 -5.09 -15.83 -21.06
C GLU A 392 -3.91 -16.77 -20.73
N ILE A 393 -3.23 -16.54 -19.59
CA ILE A 393 -2.14 -17.40 -19.10
C ILE A 393 -2.62 -18.85 -18.90
N TRP A 394 -3.75 -19.05 -18.24
CA TRP A 394 -4.29 -20.38 -17.96
C TRP A 394 -4.83 -21.09 -19.21
N MET A 395 -5.48 -20.35 -20.10
CA MET A 395 -6.02 -20.90 -21.35
C MET A 395 -4.95 -21.33 -22.35
N MET A 396 -3.69 -20.91 -22.16
CA MET A 396 -2.57 -21.40 -22.95
C MET A 396 -2.12 -22.81 -22.55
N GLN A 397 -2.40 -23.26 -21.32
CA GLN A 397 -1.84 -24.51 -20.79
C GLN A 397 -2.12 -25.75 -21.65
N PRO A 398 -3.34 -26.00 -22.17
CA PRO A 398 -3.59 -27.15 -23.07
C PRO A 398 -2.80 -27.07 -24.37
N ARG A 399 -2.35 -25.89 -24.77
CA ARG A 399 -1.64 -25.69 -26.05
C ARG A 399 -0.14 -26.08 -25.93
N PHE A 400 0.43 -26.07 -24.75
CA PHE A 400 1.82 -26.49 -24.53
C PHE A 400 2.05 -28.00 -24.74
N GLU A 401 0.99 -28.80 -24.69
CA GLU A 401 1.04 -30.23 -25.01
C GLU A 401 1.18 -30.48 -26.53
N ARG A 402 0.72 -29.51 -27.35
CA ARG A 402 0.74 -29.61 -28.81
C ARG A 402 2.02 -29.02 -29.39
N ARG A 403 3.09 -29.81 -29.47
CA ARG A 403 4.42 -29.36 -29.88
C ARG A 403 4.70 -29.46 -31.38
N GLN A 404 3.67 -29.50 -32.24
CA GLN A 404 3.82 -29.54 -33.68
C GLN A 404 4.15 -28.17 -34.26
N ALA A 405 5.02 -28.09 -35.29
CA ALA A 405 5.72 -26.88 -35.76
C ALA A 405 4.83 -25.61 -35.86
N ASN A 406 3.76 -25.64 -36.62
CA ASN A 406 2.92 -24.43 -36.81
C ASN A 406 2.16 -24.00 -35.57
N THR A 407 1.75 -24.93 -34.72
CA THR A 407 1.06 -24.60 -33.44
C THR A 407 2.03 -24.06 -32.40
N ALA A 408 3.28 -24.53 -32.37
CA ALA A 408 4.31 -24.05 -31.49
C ALA A 408 4.70 -22.60 -31.85
N PHE A 409 4.91 -22.28 -33.11
CA PHE A 409 5.23 -20.93 -33.57
C PHE A 409 4.10 -19.93 -33.22
N ALA A 410 2.84 -20.27 -33.53
CA ALA A 410 1.70 -19.42 -33.17
C ALA A 410 1.52 -19.23 -31.67
N LEU A 411 2.01 -20.17 -30.84
CA LEU A 411 1.98 -20.04 -29.39
C LEU A 411 3.06 -19.07 -28.88
N ILE A 412 4.27 -19.12 -29.43
CA ILE A 412 5.41 -18.23 -29.06
C ILE A 412 5.08 -16.76 -29.34
N GLU A 413 4.30 -16.48 -30.38
CA GLU A 413 3.86 -15.12 -30.74
C GLU A 413 2.80 -14.54 -29.80
N GLN A 414 2.22 -15.33 -28.90
CA GLN A 414 1.20 -14.83 -27.98
C GLN A 414 1.81 -13.82 -26.97
N PRO A 415 1.13 -12.70 -26.69
CA PRO A 415 1.64 -11.65 -25.78
C PRO A 415 2.00 -12.16 -24.39
N ARG A 416 1.32 -13.21 -23.91
CA ARG A 416 1.52 -13.80 -22.58
C ARG A 416 2.31 -15.12 -22.59
N PHE A 417 2.92 -15.49 -23.72
CA PHE A 417 3.65 -16.75 -23.85
C PHE A 417 4.66 -16.98 -22.72
N ARG A 418 5.50 -15.99 -22.43
CA ARG A 418 6.50 -16.10 -21.36
C ARG A 418 5.91 -16.27 -19.95
N ALA A 419 4.72 -15.75 -19.74
CA ALA A 419 4.02 -15.88 -18.46
C ALA A 419 3.27 -17.22 -18.35
N GLY A 420 2.85 -17.80 -19.48
CA GLY A 420 2.17 -19.10 -19.52
C GLY A 420 3.12 -20.28 -19.51
N PHE A 421 4.29 -20.13 -20.13
CA PHE A 421 5.34 -21.14 -20.20
C PHE A 421 6.09 -21.29 -18.88
#